data_75e8b6755b7e31c8a6a02d1de6752327
#
_entry.id   75e8b6755b7e31c8a6a02d1de6752327
#
_cell.length_a   1.000
_cell.length_b   1.000
_cell.length_c   1.000
_cell.angle_alpha   90.00
_cell.angle_beta   90.00
_cell.angle_gamma   90.00
#
_symmetry.space_group_name_H-M   'P 1'
#
loop_
_entity.id
_entity.type
_entity.pdbx_description
1 polymer ?
#
loop_
_entity_poly.entity_id
_entity_poly.type
_entity_poly.pdbx_seq_one_letter_code
_entity_poly.pdbx_strand_id
1 'polypeptide(L)'
;MNLLTLTEIRRAAQNGAVSAHAHVQVQGASAKLTREGKPYCELVLADACDRMTLRVWSDHPAYKTCSDFTTEHFVELGGDFRLHPQYGLEADKWNVRPLTEQEKNELLQGPADLRAKQAADFDFIRQTVAELTDPRLRALAQMFVHEWGDRFRRAGAARKYHHARRGGLVEHTAQMMRVATKIAPLYPQLNLDLLVAGILFHDSGKVWENQFSETGFVMGYDELGELVGHISIGIELVNSLWQKLSVENVEAWKGLVPASKDVRLHLLHLIGAHHREHEFGSPVVPKTPEAMALHYIDDLDSKLEMFAAGYTNAQPLADRIFERVWPLPGSLVKSLEKFQQAAGAADADKLL
;
A
#
# COMPACT_ATOMS: atom_id res chain seq x y z
N MET A 1 1.52 13.34 -28.12
CA MET A 1 1.55 12.17 -27.22
C MET A 1 0.73 12.52 -25.98
N ASN A 2 0.00 11.57 -25.41
CA ASN A 2 -0.79 11.81 -24.21
C ASN A 2 0.08 11.69 -22.95
N LEU A 3 -0.19 12.53 -21.96
CA LEU A 3 0.37 12.39 -20.60
C LEU A 3 -0.40 11.27 -19.89
N LEU A 4 0.30 10.23 -19.46
CA LEU A 4 -0.25 9.03 -18.81
C LEU A 4 0.56 8.68 -17.57
N THR A 5 -0.06 8.03 -16.58
CA THR A 5 0.64 7.42 -15.46
C THR A 5 1.42 6.17 -15.92
N LEU A 6 2.44 5.77 -15.17
CA LEU A 6 3.20 4.54 -15.47
C LEU A 6 2.30 3.30 -15.51
N THR A 7 1.28 3.24 -14.63
CA THR A 7 0.28 2.15 -14.64
C THR A 7 -0.56 2.14 -15.91
N GLU A 8 -1.00 3.31 -16.40
CA GLU A 8 -1.76 3.41 -17.66
C GLU A 8 -0.90 3.04 -18.86
N ILE A 9 0.35 3.52 -18.90
CA ILE A 9 1.31 3.14 -19.93
C ILE A 9 1.53 1.63 -19.94
N ARG A 10 1.78 1.03 -18.78
CA ARG A 10 1.99 -0.43 -18.66
C ARG A 10 0.77 -1.22 -19.14
N ARG A 11 -0.44 -0.78 -18.78
CA ARG A 11 -1.69 -1.41 -19.24
C ARG A 11 -1.85 -1.29 -20.75
N ALA A 12 -1.60 -0.13 -21.33
CA ALA A 12 -1.66 0.08 -22.77
C ALA A 12 -0.61 -0.76 -23.52
N ALA A 13 0.61 -0.85 -22.97
CA ALA A 13 1.71 -1.61 -23.54
C ALA A 13 1.49 -3.15 -23.54
N GLN A 14 0.50 -3.67 -22.83
CA GLN A 14 0.08 -5.09 -22.94
C GLN A 14 -0.47 -5.42 -24.34
N ASN A 15 -1.01 -4.44 -25.05
CA ASN A 15 -1.59 -4.61 -26.38
C ASN A 15 -0.66 -4.16 -27.52
N GLY A 16 0.60 -3.81 -27.23
CA GLY A 16 1.59 -3.33 -28.18
C GLY A 16 2.28 -2.05 -27.71
N ALA A 17 3.22 -1.55 -28.51
CA ALA A 17 3.94 -0.32 -28.16
C ALA A 17 3.00 0.88 -28.09
N VAL A 18 3.22 1.77 -27.11
CA VAL A 18 2.43 2.99 -26.88
C VAL A 18 3.35 4.21 -26.82
N SER A 19 3.06 5.24 -27.61
CA SER A 19 3.77 6.54 -27.56
C SER A 19 3.09 7.45 -26.56
N ALA A 20 3.80 7.82 -25.47
CA ALA A 20 3.27 8.59 -24.36
C ALA A 20 4.32 9.49 -23.70
N HIS A 21 3.86 10.37 -22.82
CA HIS A 21 4.67 11.08 -21.84
C HIS A 21 4.27 10.62 -20.43
N ALA A 22 5.23 10.53 -19.52
CA ALA A 22 5.01 10.29 -18.10
C ALA A 22 5.76 11.36 -17.27
N HIS A 23 5.09 11.93 -16.29
CA HIS A 23 5.74 12.72 -15.25
C HIS A 23 6.18 11.77 -14.14
N VAL A 24 7.47 11.80 -13.79
CA VAL A 24 8.06 10.86 -12.82
C VAL A 24 9.10 11.53 -11.94
N GLN A 25 9.29 11.00 -10.75
CA GLN A 25 10.44 11.30 -9.89
C GLN A 25 11.53 10.26 -10.10
N VAL A 26 12.78 10.70 -10.10
CA VAL A 26 13.94 9.81 -10.02
C VAL A 26 14.03 9.27 -8.58
N GLN A 27 13.88 7.97 -8.41
CA GLN A 27 14.08 7.30 -7.10
C GLN A 27 15.54 6.90 -6.86
N GLY A 28 16.32 6.79 -7.92
CA GLY A 28 17.74 6.49 -7.85
C GLY A 28 18.38 6.40 -9.23
N ALA A 29 19.67 6.69 -9.29
CA ALA A 29 20.53 6.51 -10.44
C ALA A 29 21.74 5.68 -10.04
N SER A 30 22.07 4.63 -10.77
CA SER A 30 23.22 3.77 -10.49
C SER A 30 23.99 3.44 -11.76
N ALA A 31 25.30 3.74 -11.73
CA ALA A 31 26.22 3.32 -12.80
C ALA A 31 26.49 1.82 -12.68
N LYS A 32 26.34 1.10 -13.78
CA LYS A 32 26.57 -0.34 -13.90
C LYS A 32 27.39 -0.68 -15.12
N LEU A 33 27.92 -1.89 -15.18
CA LEU A 33 28.61 -2.46 -16.33
C LEU A 33 27.85 -3.67 -16.85
N THR A 34 27.79 -3.83 -18.16
CA THR A 34 27.35 -5.08 -18.79
C THR A 34 28.38 -6.19 -18.55
N ARG A 35 28.04 -7.44 -18.87
CA ARG A 35 28.98 -8.56 -18.81
C ARG A 35 30.23 -8.35 -19.69
N GLU A 36 30.10 -7.53 -20.73
CA GLU A 36 31.17 -7.19 -21.68
C GLU A 36 31.91 -5.91 -21.27
N GLY A 37 31.61 -5.33 -20.08
CA GLY A 37 32.27 -4.14 -19.56
C GLY A 37 31.76 -2.80 -20.12
N LYS A 38 30.67 -2.78 -20.92
CA LYS A 38 30.09 -1.52 -21.42
C LYS A 38 29.33 -0.81 -20.29
N PRO A 39 29.62 0.49 -20.03
CA PRO A 39 28.92 1.23 -18.99
C PRO A 39 27.48 1.56 -19.38
N TYR A 40 26.57 1.56 -18.40
CA TYR A 40 25.21 2.09 -18.49
C TYR A 40 24.78 2.66 -17.16
N CYS A 41 23.81 3.55 -17.19
CA CYS A 41 23.12 4.05 -15.99
C CYS A 41 21.74 3.39 -15.88
N GLU A 42 21.41 2.93 -14.69
CA GLU A 42 20.08 2.42 -14.37
C GLU A 42 19.35 3.45 -13.52
N LEU A 43 18.28 4.01 -14.08
CA LEU A 43 17.39 4.95 -13.41
C LEU A 43 16.15 4.22 -12.92
N VAL A 44 15.82 4.36 -11.66
CA VAL A 44 14.52 3.97 -11.11
C VAL A 44 13.64 5.22 -11.10
N LEU A 45 12.54 5.16 -11.83
CA LEU A 45 11.59 6.25 -12.02
C LEU A 45 10.23 5.86 -11.43
N ALA A 46 9.57 6.77 -10.76
CA ALA A 46 8.26 6.50 -10.13
C ALA A 46 7.30 7.68 -10.27
N ASP A 47 6.03 7.35 -10.33
CA ASP A 47 4.91 8.27 -10.11
C ASP A 47 4.09 7.85 -8.88
N ALA A 48 2.90 8.40 -8.69
CA ALA A 48 2.00 8.08 -7.58
C ALA A 48 1.46 6.64 -7.64
N CYS A 49 1.54 5.97 -8.78
CA CYS A 49 0.85 4.71 -9.06
C CYS A 49 1.79 3.52 -9.23
N ASP A 50 2.97 3.74 -9.84
CA ASP A 50 3.87 2.66 -10.25
C ASP A 50 5.32 3.17 -10.35
N ARG A 51 6.22 2.25 -10.68
CA ARG A 51 7.63 2.52 -10.94
C ARG A 51 8.12 1.73 -12.15
N MET A 52 9.15 2.26 -12.83
CA MET A 52 9.87 1.57 -13.89
C MET A 52 11.37 1.75 -13.77
N THR A 53 12.13 0.88 -14.42
CA THR A 53 13.58 1.00 -14.53
C THR A 53 13.94 1.33 -15.98
N LEU A 54 14.58 2.47 -16.17
CA LEU A 54 15.10 2.90 -17.46
C LEU A 54 16.62 2.64 -17.53
N ARG A 55 17.08 1.92 -18.57
CA ARG A 55 18.51 1.71 -18.81
C ARG A 55 19.00 2.70 -19.84
N VAL A 56 19.99 3.49 -19.46
CA VAL A 56 20.60 4.54 -20.28
C VAL A 56 22.00 4.10 -20.64
N TRP A 57 22.20 3.71 -21.90
CA TRP A 57 23.49 3.24 -22.39
C TRP A 57 24.49 4.38 -22.54
N SER A 58 25.78 4.11 -22.38
CA SER A 58 26.84 5.13 -22.42
C SER A 58 26.99 5.89 -23.75
N ASP A 59 26.46 5.34 -24.84
CA ASP A 59 26.39 5.98 -26.15
C ASP A 59 25.12 6.82 -26.37
N HIS A 60 24.19 6.82 -25.43
CA HIS A 60 22.98 7.65 -25.49
C HIS A 60 23.30 9.11 -25.14
N PRO A 61 22.80 10.11 -25.91
CA PRO A 61 23.10 11.53 -25.67
C PRO A 61 22.79 12.01 -24.24
N ALA A 62 21.74 11.47 -23.62
CA ALA A 62 21.34 11.83 -22.26
C ALA A 62 22.11 11.06 -21.17
N TYR A 63 23.10 10.21 -21.48
CA TYR A 63 23.78 9.36 -20.50
C TYR A 63 24.40 10.19 -19.35
N LYS A 64 25.15 11.24 -19.68
CA LYS A 64 25.80 12.09 -18.69
C LYS A 64 24.77 12.76 -17.78
N THR A 65 23.75 13.39 -18.36
CA THR A 65 22.67 14.05 -17.62
C THR A 65 21.94 13.08 -16.69
N CYS A 66 21.60 11.90 -17.20
CA CYS A 66 20.92 10.87 -16.42
C CYS A 66 21.78 10.28 -15.30
N SER A 67 23.10 10.20 -15.50
CA SER A 67 24.02 9.72 -14.47
C SER A 67 24.17 10.68 -13.29
N ASP A 68 23.88 11.96 -13.50
CA ASP A 68 23.95 13.01 -12.47
C ASP A 68 22.60 13.20 -11.74
N PHE A 69 21.56 12.45 -12.11
CA PHE A 69 20.26 12.54 -11.44
C PHE A 69 20.30 12.01 -10.01
N THR A 70 19.57 12.70 -9.15
CA THR A 70 19.34 12.35 -7.74
C THR A 70 17.83 12.19 -7.49
N THR A 71 17.47 11.81 -6.28
CA THR A 71 16.05 11.69 -5.85
C THR A 71 15.30 13.02 -5.83
N GLU A 72 16.00 14.15 -5.99
CA GLU A 72 15.38 15.48 -6.08
C GLU A 72 14.92 15.85 -7.50
N HIS A 73 15.28 15.04 -8.49
CA HIS A 73 14.91 15.31 -9.88
C HIS A 73 13.53 14.77 -10.23
N PHE A 74 12.74 15.64 -10.81
CA PHE A 74 11.43 15.34 -11.37
C PHE A 74 11.47 15.64 -12.87
N VAL A 75 11.11 14.65 -13.67
CA VAL A 75 11.28 14.71 -15.12
C VAL A 75 10.03 14.24 -15.86
N GLU A 76 9.81 14.80 -17.05
CA GLU A 76 8.95 14.20 -18.04
C GLU A 76 9.80 13.22 -18.87
N LEU A 77 9.35 11.97 -18.93
CA LEU A 77 9.87 10.94 -19.81
C LEU A 77 8.91 10.76 -20.98
N GLY A 78 9.32 11.18 -22.18
CA GLY A 78 8.59 10.94 -23.41
C GLY A 78 9.23 9.82 -24.22
N GLY A 79 8.44 8.95 -24.86
CA GLY A 79 8.98 7.87 -25.67
C GLY A 79 7.95 6.86 -26.16
N ASP A 80 8.44 5.82 -26.82
CA ASP A 80 7.67 4.65 -27.24
C ASP A 80 7.86 3.54 -26.20
N PHE A 81 6.82 3.29 -25.42
CA PHE A 81 6.85 2.32 -24.32
C PHE A 81 6.38 0.95 -24.79
N ARG A 82 7.07 -0.10 -24.33
CA ARG A 82 6.69 -1.50 -24.58
C ARG A 82 6.97 -2.37 -23.35
N LEU A 83 6.29 -3.50 -23.24
CA LEU A 83 6.62 -4.53 -22.26
C LEU A 83 7.66 -5.48 -22.81
N HIS A 84 8.81 -5.55 -22.16
CA HIS A 84 9.84 -6.54 -22.45
C HIS A 84 9.68 -7.76 -21.55
N PRO A 85 9.73 -9.01 -22.07
CA PRO A 85 9.49 -10.23 -21.29
C PRO A 85 10.38 -10.40 -20.05
N GLN A 86 11.59 -9.89 -20.07
CA GLN A 86 12.57 -10.04 -19.00
C GLN A 86 12.74 -8.77 -18.16
N TYR A 87 12.50 -7.59 -18.74
CA TYR A 87 12.89 -6.32 -18.13
C TYR A 87 11.72 -5.42 -17.74
N GLY A 88 10.49 -5.87 -18.02
CA GLY A 88 9.27 -5.11 -17.71
C GLY A 88 9.04 -3.95 -18.67
N LEU A 89 8.56 -2.83 -18.15
CA LEU A 89 8.28 -1.66 -18.97
C LEU A 89 9.60 -1.00 -19.41
N GLU A 90 9.80 -0.88 -20.73
CA GLU A 90 10.93 -0.22 -21.37
C GLU A 90 10.45 0.95 -22.22
N ALA A 91 11.32 1.92 -22.46
CA ALA A 91 11.10 3.04 -23.36
C ALA A 91 12.14 3.05 -24.48
N ASP A 92 11.67 3.13 -25.74
CA ASP A 92 12.49 3.33 -26.92
C ASP A 92 12.33 4.77 -27.41
N LYS A 93 13.32 5.28 -28.16
CA LYS A 93 13.32 6.65 -28.75
C LYS A 93 12.91 7.71 -27.73
N TRP A 94 13.33 7.53 -26.50
CA TRP A 94 12.89 8.35 -25.37
C TRP A 94 13.73 9.65 -25.25
N ASN A 95 13.12 10.63 -24.61
CA ASN A 95 13.77 11.85 -24.16
C ASN A 95 13.32 12.20 -22.74
N VAL A 96 14.09 13.05 -22.08
CA VAL A 96 13.76 13.57 -20.74
C VAL A 96 13.92 15.09 -20.70
N ARG A 97 13.04 15.76 -19.98
CA ARG A 97 13.20 17.15 -19.58
C ARG A 97 12.82 17.34 -18.11
N PRO A 98 13.39 18.31 -17.40
CA PRO A 98 12.92 18.66 -16.07
C PRO A 98 11.44 19.09 -16.09
N LEU A 99 10.73 18.79 -15.01
CA LEU A 99 9.38 19.33 -14.78
C LEU A 99 9.46 20.79 -14.30
N THR A 100 8.47 21.57 -14.67
CA THR A 100 8.20 22.85 -14.00
C THR A 100 7.67 22.63 -12.60
N GLU A 101 7.71 23.63 -11.73
CA GLU A 101 7.15 23.52 -10.37
C GLU A 101 5.63 23.23 -10.38
N GLN A 102 4.90 23.71 -11.37
CA GLN A 102 3.49 23.38 -11.53
C GLN A 102 3.31 21.89 -11.86
N GLU A 103 4.01 21.35 -12.86
CA GLU A 103 3.94 19.93 -13.24
C GLU A 103 4.37 19.02 -12.09
N LYS A 104 5.41 19.41 -11.34
CA LYS A 104 5.85 18.69 -10.13
C LYS A 104 4.76 18.66 -9.07
N ASN A 105 4.09 19.78 -8.80
CA ASN A 105 2.99 19.85 -7.84
C ASN A 105 1.80 18.98 -8.28
N GLU A 106 1.46 18.97 -9.57
CA GLU A 106 0.42 18.11 -10.13
C GLU A 106 0.79 16.62 -9.99
N LEU A 107 2.03 16.26 -10.31
CA LEU A 107 2.54 14.90 -10.14
C LEU A 107 2.47 14.45 -8.66
N LEU A 108 2.89 15.29 -7.73
CA LEU A 108 2.88 14.99 -6.29
C LEU A 108 1.48 14.83 -5.72
N GLN A 109 0.50 15.48 -6.32
CA GLN A 109 -0.91 15.26 -5.97
C GLN A 109 -1.42 13.88 -6.42
N GLY A 110 -0.84 13.31 -7.45
CA GLY A 110 -1.28 12.06 -8.08
C GLY A 110 -2.59 12.19 -8.87
N PRO A 111 -3.06 11.11 -9.49
CA PRO A 111 -4.32 11.07 -10.22
C PRO A 111 -5.53 11.44 -9.35
N ALA A 112 -6.50 12.14 -9.94
CA ALA A 112 -7.66 12.65 -9.20
C ALA A 112 -8.52 11.52 -8.60
N ASP A 113 -8.67 10.42 -9.30
CA ASP A 113 -9.41 9.24 -8.86
C ASP A 113 -8.72 8.54 -7.67
N LEU A 114 -7.38 8.41 -7.71
CA LEU A 114 -6.60 7.85 -6.59
C LEU A 114 -6.71 8.75 -5.35
N ARG A 115 -6.60 10.06 -5.52
CA ARG A 115 -6.76 11.01 -4.41
C ARG A 115 -8.15 10.94 -3.79
N ALA A 116 -9.20 10.94 -4.63
CA ALA A 116 -10.58 10.84 -4.18
C ALA A 116 -10.81 9.53 -3.41
N LYS A 117 -10.27 8.40 -3.91
CA LYS A 117 -10.33 7.11 -3.24
C LYS A 117 -9.64 7.17 -1.87
N GLN A 118 -8.40 7.64 -1.81
CA GLN A 118 -7.64 7.70 -0.54
C GLN A 118 -8.27 8.66 0.47
N ALA A 119 -8.86 9.78 0.01
CA ALA A 119 -9.61 10.69 0.87
C ALA A 119 -10.86 10.01 1.44
N ALA A 120 -11.64 9.33 0.60
CA ALA A 120 -12.83 8.57 1.03
C ALA A 120 -12.45 7.41 1.98
N ASP A 121 -11.34 6.73 1.74
CA ASP A 121 -10.84 5.68 2.61
C ASP A 121 -10.44 6.22 4.00
N PHE A 122 -9.76 7.36 4.04
CA PHE A 122 -9.40 8.00 5.31
C PHE A 122 -10.63 8.52 6.07
N ASP A 123 -11.60 9.11 5.38
CA ASP A 123 -12.86 9.54 5.99
C ASP A 123 -13.67 8.35 6.52
N PHE A 124 -13.68 7.22 5.79
CA PHE A 124 -14.29 5.98 6.27
C PHE A 124 -13.62 5.48 7.56
N ILE A 125 -12.28 5.48 7.63
CA ILE A 125 -11.54 5.12 8.85
C ILE A 125 -11.96 6.03 10.02
N ARG A 126 -11.98 7.37 9.80
CA ARG A 126 -12.38 8.34 10.83
C ARG A 126 -13.80 8.11 11.33
N GLN A 127 -14.72 7.83 10.43
CA GLN A 127 -16.11 7.54 10.79
C GLN A 127 -16.20 6.23 11.58
N THR A 128 -15.60 5.14 11.10
CA THR A 128 -15.60 3.85 11.78
C THR A 128 -15.01 3.95 13.19
N VAL A 129 -13.93 4.72 13.36
CA VAL A 129 -13.31 4.99 14.66
C VAL A 129 -14.25 5.78 15.58
N ALA A 130 -14.98 6.74 15.06
CA ALA A 130 -15.94 7.54 15.85
C ALA A 130 -17.15 6.71 16.32
N GLU A 131 -17.49 5.64 15.60
CA GLU A 131 -18.59 4.72 15.89
C GLU A 131 -18.21 3.62 16.91
N LEU A 132 -16.94 3.47 17.31
CA LEU A 132 -16.54 2.52 18.35
C LEU A 132 -17.34 2.76 19.63
N THR A 133 -17.89 1.70 20.20
CA THR A 133 -18.73 1.78 21.40
C THR A 133 -17.91 1.85 22.67
N ASP A 134 -16.76 1.15 22.73
CA ASP A 134 -15.83 1.23 23.86
C ASP A 134 -15.14 2.61 23.90
N PRO A 135 -15.35 3.41 24.94
CA PRO A 135 -14.83 4.77 25.02
C PRO A 135 -13.29 4.84 25.05
N ARG A 136 -12.62 3.79 25.51
CA ARG A 136 -11.15 3.70 25.59
C ARG A 136 -10.54 3.49 24.23
N LEU A 137 -11.07 2.52 23.48
CA LEU A 137 -10.63 2.21 22.11
C LEU A 137 -10.94 3.37 21.19
N ARG A 138 -12.10 3.99 21.32
CA ARG A 138 -12.47 5.20 20.56
C ARG A 138 -11.52 6.36 20.85
N ALA A 139 -11.25 6.69 22.11
CA ALA A 139 -10.33 7.77 22.48
C ALA A 139 -8.91 7.50 21.96
N LEU A 140 -8.42 6.27 22.11
CA LEU A 140 -7.10 5.86 21.62
C LEU A 140 -6.98 6.01 20.09
N ALA A 141 -7.96 5.50 19.37
CA ALA A 141 -7.98 5.54 17.90
C ALA A 141 -8.13 6.98 17.36
N GLN A 142 -8.97 7.80 17.99
CA GLN A 142 -9.11 9.22 17.66
C GLN A 142 -7.82 10.01 17.91
N MET A 143 -7.14 9.75 19.03
CA MET A 143 -5.84 10.38 19.34
C MET A 143 -4.79 10.01 18.29
N PHE A 144 -4.68 8.75 17.91
CA PHE A 144 -3.77 8.33 16.85
C PHE A 144 -4.06 9.03 15.52
N VAL A 145 -5.31 9.03 15.08
CA VAL A 145 -5.71 9.68 13.83
C VAL A 145 -5.45 11.18 13.87
N HIS A 146 -5.61 11.83 15.02
CA HIS A 146 -5.34 13.26 15.20
C HIS A 146 -3.82 13.56 15.18
N GLU A 147 -3.02 12.81 15.93
CA GLU A 147 -1.59 13.09 16.10
C GLU A 147 -0.75 12.59 14.90
N TRP A 148 -1.13 11.47 14.29
CA TRP A 148 -0.35 10.75 13.27
C TRP A 148 -1.04 10.67 11.90
N GLY A 149 -2.23 11.23 11.75
CA GLY A 149 -3.05 11.11 10.54
C GLY A 149 -2.32 11.53 9.26
N ASP A 150 -1.54 12.60 9.28
CA ASP A 150 -0.79 13.04 8.10
C ASP A 150 0.32 12.06 7.70
N ARG A 151 1.03 11.50 8.68
CA ARG A 151 2.02 10.45 8.40
C ARG A 151 1.35 9.16 7.92
N PHE A 152 0.25 8.77 8.56
CA PHE A 152 -0.54 7.60 8.18
C PHE A 152 -1.05 7.70 6.74
N ARG A 153 -1.51 8.88 6.30
CA ARG A 153 -1.93 9.15 4.92
C ARG A 153 -0.79 9.11 3.89
N ARG A 154 0.45 9.17 4.31
CA ARG A 154 1.62 9.09 3.43
C ARG A 154 2.31 7.72 3.47
N ALA A 155 2.03 6.90 4.45
CA ALA A 155 2.68 5.60 4.60
C ALA A 155 2.19 4.59 3.56
N GLY A 156 3.11 3.72 3.11
CA GLY A 156 2.79 2.52 2.35
C GLY A 156 2.51 1.34 3.27
N ALA A 157 1.62 0.43 2.87
CA ALA A 157 1.41 -0.81 3.63
C ALA A 157 2.59 -1.78 3.49
N ALA A 158 3.32 -1.72 2.38
CA ALA A 158 4.54 -2.51 2.16
C ALA A 158 5.54 -1.73 1.31
N ARG A 159 6.81 -2.19 1.29
CA ARG A 159 7.82 -1.63 0.39
C ARG A 159 7.71 -2.14 -1.05
N LYS A 160 7.11 -3.34 -1.29
CA LYS A 160 7.17 -3.98 -2.61
C LYS A 160 5.91 -4.67 -3.11
N TYR A 161 5.09 -5.26 -2.25
CA TYR A 161 4.13 -6.27 -2.72
C TYR A 161 2.70 -5.77 -2.82
N HIS A 162 2.09 -5.34 -1.71
CA HIS A 162 0.70 -4.89 -1.66
C HIS A 162 0.64 -3.47 -1.17
N HIS A 163 -0.20 -2.65 -1.76
CA HIS A 163 -0.35 -1.25 -1.41
C HIS A 163 0.98 -0.50 -1.23
N ALA A 164 2.00 -0.85 -2.06
CA ALA A 164 3.36 -0.32 -1.96
C ALA A 164 3.46 1.06 -2.65
N ARG A 165 2.54 1.95 -2.29
CA ARG A 165 2.42 3.32 -2.82
C ARG A 165 2.10 4.29 -1.70
N ARG A 166 2.32 5.57 -1.95
CA ARG A 166 1.94 6.64 -1.03
C ARG A 166 0.43 6.57 -0.76
N GLY A 167 0.05 6.55 0.55
CA GLY A 167 -1.34 6.36 0.97
C GLY A 167 -1.82 4.91 0.98
N GLY A 168 -0.97 3.95 0.59
CA GLY A 168 -1.33 2.54 0.56
C GLY A 168 -1.74 1.97 1.91
N LEU A 169 -1.16 2.47 3.02
CA LEU A 169 -1.55 2.04 4.37
C LEU A 169 -2.99 2.44 4.72
N VAL A 170 -3.45 3.61 4.27
CA VAL A 170 -4.86 4.02 4.43
C VAL A 170 -5.79 3.12 3.63
N GLU A 171 -5.45 2.83 2.36
CA GLU A 171 -6.25 1.96 1.50
C GLU A 171 -6.40 0.56 2.10
N HIS A 172 -5.29 -0.03 2.55
CA HIS A 172 -5.23 -1.32 3.23
C HIS A 172 -6.11 -1.34 4.49
N THR A 173 -5.86 -0.42 5.41
CA THR A 173 -6.60 -0.33 6.68
C THR A 173 -8.10 -0.14 6.45
N ALA A 174 -8.51 0.74 5.53
CA ALA A 174 -9.91 0.95 5.21
C ALA A 174 -10.58 -0.31 4.64
N GLN A 175 -9.88 -1.02 3.75
CA GLN A 175 -10.42 -2.26 3.17
C GLN A 175 -10.55 -3.35 4.23
N MET A 176 -9.57 -3.53 5.10
CA MET A 176 -9.64 -4.46 6.23
C MET A 176 -10.82 -4.14 7.17
N MET A 177 -11.06 -2.86 7.49
CA MET A 177 -12.20 -2.44 8.31
C MET A 177 -13.54 -2.75 7.63
N ARG A 178 -13.65 -2.54 6.30
CA ARG A 178 -14.85 -2.93 5.53
C ARG A 178 -15.11 -4.42 5.61
N VAL A 179 -14.07 -5.26 5.50
CA VAL A 179 -14.20 -6.71 5.63
C VAL A 179 -14.63 -7.07 7.04
N ALA A 180 -13.97 -6.54 8.08
CA ALA A 180 -14.27 -6.81 9.48
C ALA A 180 -15.72 -6.49 9.84
N THR A 181 -16.25 -5.34 9.40
CA THR A 181 -17.65 -4.94 9.65
C THR A 181 -18.67 -5.85 8.96
N LYS A 182 -18.28 -6.54 7.88
CA LYS A 182 -19.16 -7.51 7.19
C LYS A 182 -19.11 -8.90 7.80
N ILE A 183 -17.95 -9.34 8.31
CA ILE A 183 -17.82 -10.70 8.84
C ILE A 183 -18.16 -10.78 10.35
N ALA A 184 -17.90 -9.75 11.14
CA ALA A 184 -18.13 -9.80 12.60
C ALA A 184 -19.58 -10.17 12.98
N PRO A 185 -20.64 -9.69 12.32
CA PRO A 185 -22.01 -10.10 12.63
C PRO A 185 -22.28 -11.61 12.44
N LEU A 186 -21.44 -12.30 11.65
CA LEU A 186 -21.58 -13.75 11.41
C LEU A 186 -20.90 -14.58 12.50
N TYR A 187 -20.07 -13.96 13.33
CA TYR A 187 -19.29 -14.61 14.41
C TYR A 187 -19.52 -13.90 15.74
N PRO A 188 -20.57 -14.27 16.49
CA PRO A 188 -20.95 -13.58 17.76
C PRO A 188 -19.86 -13.54 18.81
N GLN A 189 -18.84 -14.39 18.73
CA GLN A 189 -17.70 -14.39 19.64
C GLN A 189 -16.68 -13.28 19.36
N LEU A 190 -16.77 -12.57 18.22
CA LEU A 190 -15.87 -11.48 17.89
C LEU A 190 -16.29 -10.17 18.56
N ASN A 191 -15.38 -9.53 19.26
CA ASN A 191 -15.54 -8.15 19.69
C ASN A 191 -15.15 -7.22 18.55
N LEU A 192 -16.16 -6.62 17.88
CA LEU A 192 -15.95 -5.77 16.73
C LEU A 192 -15.11 -4.53 17.05
N ASP A 193 -15.33 -3.89 18.19
CA ASP A 193 -14.55 -2.70 18.59
C ASP A 193 -13.07 -3.02 18.73
N LEU A 194 -12.76 -4.16 19.37
CA LEU A 194 -11.39 -4.62 19.53
C LEU A 194 -10.76 -5.00 18.19
N LEU A 195 -11.51 -5.66 17.31
CA LEU A 195 -11.05 -6.03 15.97
C LEU A 195 -10.76 -4.78 15.11
N VAL A 196 -11.66 -3.79 15.11
CA VAL A 196 -11.48 -2.53 14.37
C VAL A 196 -10.27 -1.74 14.91
N ALA A 197 -10.13 -1.64 16.24
CA ALA A 197 -8.96 -1.02 16.85
C ALA A 197 -7.68 -1.80 16.49
N GLY A 198 -7.71 -3.12 16.55
CA GLY A 198 -6.60 -3.98 16.12
C GLY A 198 -6.20 -3.73 14.68
N ILE A 199 -7.17 -3.62 13.76
CA ILE A 199 -6.93 -3.30 12.35
C ILE A 199 -6.30 -1.91 12.19
N LEU A 200 -6.74 -0.89 12.93
CA LEU A 200 -6.11 0.42 12.87
C LEU A 200 -4.64 0.38 13.30
N PHE A 201 -4.33 -0.42 14.32
CA PHE A 201 -3.03 -0.36 15.00
C PHE A 201 -2.05 -1.45 14.59
N HIS A 202 -2.47 -2.54 13.89
CA HIS A 202 -1.57 -3.66 13.58
C HIS A 202 -0.30 -3.19 12.86
N ASP A 203 -0.47 -2.28 11.92
CA ASP A 203 0.56 -1.70 11.06
C ASP A 203 0.92 -0.26 11.42
N SER A 204 0.51 0.25 12.60
CA SER A 204 0.74 1.65 12.97
C SER A 204 2.22 2.03 13.02
N GLY A 205 3.13 1.09 13.28
CA GLY A 205 4.57 1.33 13.22
C GLY A 205 5.11 1.62 11.80
N LYS A 206 4.36 1.26 10.76
CA LYS A 206 4.73 1.56 9.36
C LYS A 206 4.71 3.06 9.04
N VAL A 207 4.14 3.90 9.89
CA VAL A 207 4.27 5.36 9.75
C VAL A 207 5.71 5.86 9.99
N TRP A 208 6.61 5.00 10.47
CA TRP A 208 8.07 5.20 10.49
C TRP A 208 8.75 4.34 9.43
N GLU A 209 8.48 3.04 9.43
CA GLU A 209 9.17 2.07 8.57
C GLU A 209 8.92 2.29 7.08
N ASN A 210 7.69 2.64 6.67
CA ASN A 210 7.27 2.76 5.26
C ASN A 210 6.82 4.18 4.89
N GLN A 211 7.48 5.20 5.44
CA GLN A 211 7.12 6.59 5.24
C GLN A 211 7.61 7.11 3.89
N PHE A 212 6.71 7.63 3.08
CA PHE A 212 7.06 8.46 1.93
C PHE A 212 7.39 9.88 2.35
N SER A 213 8.32 10.51 1.63
CA SER A 213 8.65 11.92 1.86
C SER A 213 7.44 12.82 1.64
N GLU A 214 7.45 14.01 2.23
CA GLU A 214 6.37 14.99 2.01
C GLU A 214 6.30 15.46 0.56
N THR A 215 7.44 15.54 -0.08
CA THR A 215 7.64 16.14 -1.40
C THR A 215 8.02 15.13 -2.47
N GLY A 216 7.66 13.84 -2.32
CA GLY A 216 8.04 12.84 -3.31
C GLY A 216 7.45 11.45 -3.11
N PHE A 217 7.86 10.56 -4.00
CA PHE A 217 7.48 9.14 -4.03
C PHE A 217 8.62 8.22 -3.58
N VAL A 218 9.67 8.77 -2.99
CA VAL A 218 10.75 7.97 -2.40
C VAL A 218 10.34 7.55 -1.01
N MET A 219 10.28 6.25 -0.78
CA MET A 219 10.14 5.66 0.55
C MET A 219 11.54 5.53 1.14
N GLY A 220 11.87 6.41 2.08
CA GLY A 220 13.15 6.39 2.77
C GLY A 220 13.36 5.16 3.64
N TYR A 221 14.56 5.02 4.17
CA TYR A 221 14.87 4.10 5.26
C TYR A 221 14.90 4.92 6.55
N ASP A 222 14.22 4.41 7.58
CA ASP A 222 14.21 5.00 8.92
C ASP A 222 14.97 4.07 9.86
N GLU A 223 15.94 4.60 10.62
CA GLU A 223 16.78 3.79 11.48
C GLU A 223 15.96 3.05 12.56
N LEU A 224 14.97 3.69 13.14
CA LEU A 224 14.06 3.06 14.10
C LEU A 224 13.27 1.92 13.42
N GLY A 225 12.75 2.16 12.21
CA GLY A 225 12.07 1.14 11.42
C GLY A 225 12.92 -0.09 11.13
N GLU A 226 14.19 0.14 10.73
CA GLU A 226 15.11 -0.96 10.38
C GLU A 226 15.61 -1.75 11.62
N LEU A 227 15.84 -1.08 12.75
CA LEU A 227 16.37 -1.72 13.97
C LEU A 227 15.29 -2.38 14.82
N VAL A 228 14.08 -1.86 14.84
CA VAL A 228 13.02 -2.26 15.78
C VAL A 228 11.84 -2.95 15.09
N GLY A 229 11.54 -2.56 13.87
CA GLY A 229 10.44 -3.08 13.06
C GLY A 229 9.06 -2.57 13.51
N HIS A 230 8.11 -2.50 12.55
CA HIS A 230 6.79 -1.87 12.75
C HIS A 230 5.96 -2.47 13.88
N ILE A 231 6.05 -3.79 14.14
CA ILE A 231 5.28 -4.46 15.20
C ILE A 231 5.67 -3.89 16.56
N SER A 232 6.97 -3.85 16.86
CA SER A 232 7.47 -3.36 18.15
C SER A 232 7.21 -1.87 18.33
N ILE A 233 7.40 -1.08 17.26
CA ILE A 233 7.09 0.36 17.23
C ILE A 233 5.58 0.57 17.47
N GLY A 234 4.72 -0.22 16.83
CA GLY A 234 3.26 -0.15 17.01
C GLY A 234 2.83 -0.49 18.45
N ILE A 235 3.44 -1.51 19.05
CA ILE A 235 3.20 -1.87 20.47
C ILE A 235 3.61 -0.71 21.39
N GLU A 236 4.79 -0.12 21.19
CA GLU A 236 5.27 1.00 21.99
C GLU A 236 4.36 2.23 21.85
N LEU A 237 4.01 2.59 20.61
CA LEU A 237 3.11 3.70 20.29
C LEU A 237 1.77 3.54 21.03
N VAL A 238 1.10 2.42 20.83
CA VAL A 238 -0.22 2.14 21.41
C VAL A 238 -0.14 2.13 22.94
N ASN A 239 0.90 1.54 23.50
CA ASN A 239 1.08 1.51 24.95
C ASN A 239 1.32 2.92 25.53
N SER A 240 2.11 3.75 24.87
CA SER A 240 2.37 5.14 25.28
C SER A 240 1.09 5.99 25.24
N LEU A 241 0.33 5.92 24.12
CA LEU A 241 -0.95 6.64 23.98
C LEU A 241 -1.98 6.15 25.03
N TRP A 242 -2.04 4.83 25.26
CA TRP A 242 -2.93 4.26 26.26
C TRP A 242 -2.61 4.77 27.68
N GLN A 243 -1.33 4.82 28.05
CA GLN A 243 -0.92 5.34 29.36
C GLN A 243 -1.30 6.80 29.52
N LYS A 244 -1.04 7.65 28.51
CA LYS A 244 -1.44 9.06 28.51
C LYS A 244 -2.94 9.21 28.74
N LEU A 245 -3.76 8.51 27.95
CA LEU A 245 -5.22 8.54 28.07
C LEU A 245 -5.73 7.98 29.40
N SER A 246 -5.07 6.94 29.96
CA SER A 246 -5.46 6.36 31.23
C SER A 246 -5.31 7.36 32.39
N VAL A 247 -4.30 8.23 32.34
CA VAL A 247 -4.11 9.30 33.34
C VAL A 247 -5.17 10.39 33.16
N GLU A 248 -5.45 10.77 31.91
CA GLU A 248 -6.43 11.83 31.60
C GLU A 248 -7.88 11.41 31.87
N ASN A 249 -8.20 10.11 31.83
CA ASN A 249 -9.57 9.58 31.91
C ASN A 249 -9.80 8.64 33.11
N VAL A 250 -9.05 8.78 34.19
CA VAL A 250 -9.12 7.89 35.36
C VAL A 250 -10.54 7.65 35.83
N GLU A 251 -11.31 8.70 36.05
CA GLU A 251 -12.69 8.58 36.56
C GLU A 251 -13.66 8.06 35.50
N ALA A 252 -13.48 8.48 34.24
CA ALA A 252 -14.33 8.05 33.12
C ALA A 252 -14.17 6.54 32.79
N TRP A 253 -12.97 5.99 33.01
CA TRP A 253 -12.69 4.57 32.73
C TRP A 253 -12.84 3.66 33.98
N LYS A 254 -13.13 4.23 35.11
CA LYS A 254 -13.32 3.50 36.37
C LYS A 254 -14.56 2.59 36.31
N GLY A 255 -14.36 1.33 36.63
CA GLY A 255 -15.45 0.35 36.62
C GLY A 255 -15.98 -0.10 35.29
N LEU A 256 -15.36 0.32 34.17
CA LEU A 256 -15.70 -0.21 32.85
C LEU A 256 -15.39 -1.71 32.76
N VAL A 257 -16.28 -2.43 32.08
CA VAL A 257 -16.14 -3.87 31.80
C VAL A 257 -16.05 -4.09 30.32
N PRO A 258 -15.07 -4.88 29.81
CA PRO A 258 -13.97 -5.53 30.56
C PRO A 258 -13.02 -4.54 31.22
N ALA A 259 -12.19 -5.00 32.17
CA ALA A 259 -11.22 -4.12 32.84
C ALA A 259 -10.24 -3.50 31.82
N SER A 260 -9.84 -2.23 32.03
CA SER A 260 -8.97 -1.50 31.09
C SER A 260 -7.64 -2.19 30.81
N LYS A 261 -7.06 -2.88 31.83
CA LYS A 261 -5.84 -3.68 31.65
C LYS A 261 -6.03 -4.82 30.65
N ASP A 262 -7.21 -5.46 30.65
CA ASP A 262 -7.48 -6.61 29.78
C ASP A 262 -7.71 -6.15 28.34
N VAL A 263 -8.47 -5.05 28.13
CA VAL A 263 -8.65 -4.43 26.82
C VAL A 263 -7.30 -4.03 26.21
N ARG A 264 -6.43 -3.39 27.01
CA ARG A 264 -5.08 -3.03 26.55
C ARG A 264 -4.26 -4.26 26.15
N LEU A 265 -4.23 -5.29 26.99
CA LEU A 265 -3.46 -6.51 26.73
C LEU A 265 -3.94 -7.21 25.44
N HIS A 266 -5.24 -7.30 25.25
CA HIS A 266 -5.81 -7.89 24.04
C HIS A 266 -5.46 -7.07 22.79
N LEU A 267 -5.54 -5.74 22.85
CA LEU A 267 -5.13 -4.88 21.72
C LEU A 267 -3.64 -5.04 21.39
N LEU A 268 -2.76 -5.02 22.39
CA LEU A 268 -1.33 -5.26 22.18
C LEU A 268 -1.05 -6.67 21.62
N HIS A 269 -1.85 -7.67 22.03
CA HIS A 269 -1.77 -9.01 21.47
C HIS A 269 -2.15 -9.04 19.99
N LEU A 270 -3.18 -8.32 19.56
CA LEU A 270 -3.56 -8.22 18.15
C LEU A 270 -2.39 -7.67 17.32
N ILE A 271 -1.74 -6.60 17.79
CA ILE A 271 -0.58 -6.00 17.11
C ILE A 271 0.58 -7.00 17.07
N GLY A 272 0.89 -7.65 18.20
CA GLY A 272 2.02 -8.58 18.28
C GLY A 272 1.84 -9.90 17.51
N ALA A 273 0.59 -10.26 17.16
CA ALA A 273 0.28 -11.57 16.59
C ALA A 273 -0.18 -11.53 15.12
N HIS A 274 -0.29 -10.33 14.49
CA HIS A 274 -1.00 -10.21 13.22
C HIS A 274 -0.32 -10.95 12.05
N HIS A 275 1.01 -11.11 12.04
CA HIS A 275 1.70 -11.93 11.05
C HIS A 275 1.56 -13.44 11.27
N ARG A 276 0.95 -13.87 12.41
CA ARG A 276 0.68 -15.25 12.80
C ARG A 276 1.94 -16.08 13.10
N GLU A 277 2.83 -16.26 12.14
CA GLU A 277 4.00 -17.14 12.26
C GLU A 277 5.24 -16.36 12.71
N HIS A 278 6.10 -17.01 13.50
CA HIS A 278 7.37 -16.42 13.92
C HIS A 278 8.30 -16.13 12.75
N GLU A 279 8.26 -16.97 11.71
CA GLU A 279 9.03 -16.83 10.47
C GLU A 279 8.65 -15.54 9.71
N PHE A 280 7.46 -15.00 9.92
CA PHE A 280 7.01 -13.73 9.34
C PHE A 280 7.18 -12.54 10.29
N GLY A 281 7.91 -12.74 11.41
CA GLY A 281 8.27 -11.69 12.36
C GLY A 281 7.27 -11.45 13.48
N SER A 282 6.21 -12.26 13.63
CA SER A 282 5.32 -12.17 14.79
C SER A 282 6.04 -12.60 16.07
N PRO A 283 6.14 -11.76 17.10
CA PRO A 283 6.69 -12.17 18.39
C PRO A 283 5.85 -13.24 19.11
N VAL A 284 4.56 -13.30 18.80
CA VAL A 284 3.62 -14.30 19.36
C VAL A 284 2.62 -14.72 18.30
N VAL A 285 2.07 -15.94 18.42
CA VAL A 285 1.00 -16.43 17.55
C VAL A 285 -0.39 -15.96 18.02
N PRO A 286 -1.41 -15.85 17.15
CA PRO A 286 -2.77 -15.48 17.54
C PRO A 286 -3.38 -16.44 18.56
N LYS A 287 -3.88 -15.89 19.68
CA LYS A 287 -4.47 -16.65 20.79
C LYS A 287 -5.90 -16.24 21.13
N THR A 288 -6.46 -15.27 20.38
CA THR A 288 -7.84 -14.82 20.54
C THR A 288 -8.58 -14.88 19.18
N PRO A 289 -9.92 -14.97 19.19
CA PRO A 289 -10.70 -14.96 17.95
C PRO A 289 -10.42 -13.71 17.11
N GLU A 290 -10.29 -12.52 17.71
CA GLU A 290 -10.02 -11.26 17.03
C GLU A 290 -8.63 -11.24 16.40
N ALA A 291 -7.60 -11.77 17.10
CA ALA A 291 -6.24 -11.85 16.54
C ALA A 291 -6.18 -12.78 15.33
N MET A 292 -6.91 -13.89 15.38
CA MET A 292 -7.03 -14.83 14.25
C MET A 292 -7.81 -14.20 13.09
N ALA A 293 -8.92 -13.51 13.38
CA ALA A 293 -9.72 -12.81 12.37
C ALA A 293 -8.90 -11.70 11.71
N LEU A 294 -8.18 -10.89 12.49
CA LEU A 294 -7.31 -9.84 11.98
C LEU A 294 -6.29 -10.40 11.00
N HIS A 295 -5.55 -11.44 11.40
CA HIS A 295 -4.56 -12.08 10.53
C HIS A 295 -5.14 -12.52 9.19
N TYR A 296 -6.29 -13.20 9.18
CA TYR A 296 -6.87 -13.66 7.91
C TYR A 296 -7.45 -12.53 7.05
N ILE A 297 -7.93 -11.44 7.66
CA ILE A 297 -8.38 -10.26 6.92
C ILE A 297 -7.18 -9.55 6.27
N ASP A 298 -6.09 -9.41 6.99
CA ASP A 298 -4.83 -8.83 6.51
C ASP A 298 -4.24 -9.66 5.36
N ASP A 299 -4.09 -10.97 5.55
CA ASP A 299 -3.58 -11.87 4.50
C ASP A 299 -4.47 -11.89 3.26
N LEU A 300 -5.80 -11.87 3.45
CA LEU A 300 -6.76 -11.79 2.35
C LEU A 300 -6.58 -10.52 1.52
N ASP A 301 -6.58 -9.34 2.16
CA ASP A 301 -6.43 -8.07 1.46
C ASP A 301 -5.08 -7.97 0.75
N SER A 302 -3.99 -8.31 1.43
CA SER A 302 -2.65 -8.31 0.87
C SER A 302 -2.52 -9.23 -0.35
N LYS A 303 -3.08 -10.44 -0.32
CA LYS A 303 -3.02 -11.39 -1.44
C LYS A 303 -3.89 -10.95 -2.62
N LEU A 304 -5.11 -10.44 -2.37
CA LEU A 304 -5.98 -9.95 -3.44
C LEU A 304 -5.38 -8.74 -4.15
N GLU A 305 -4.74 -7.81 -3.42
CA GLU A 305 -4.00 -6.69 -4.02
C GLU A 305 -2.80 -7.18 -4.86
N MET A 306 -2.06 -8.20 -4.38
CA MET A 306 -0.98 -8.82 -5.17
C MET A 306 -1.48 -9.45 -6.47
N PHE A 307 -2.66 -10.10 -6.46
CA PHE A 307 -3.27 -10.61 -7.68
C PHE A 307 -3.63 -9.48 -8.64
N ALA A 308 -4.28 -8.42 -8.15
CA ALA A 308 -4.65 -7.25 -8.96
C ALA A 308 -3.43 -6.58 -9.60
N ALA A 309 -2.38 -6.33 -8.82
CA ALA A 309 -1.11 -5.80 -9.31
C ALA A 309 -0.41 -6.77 -10.27
N GLY A 310 -0.48 -8.06 -10.00
CA GLY A 310 0.12 -9.11 -10.84
C GLY A 310 -0.48 -9.16 -12.24
N TYR A 311 -1.80 -9.04 -12.37
CA TYR A 311 -2.44 -9.01 -13.70
C TYR A 311 -2.04 -7.79 -14.55
N THR A 312 -1.55 -6.73 -13.92
CA THR A 312 -1.05 -5.53 -14.62
C THR A 312 0.45 -5.60 -14.88
N ASN A 313 1.24 -6.14 -13.92
CA ASN A 313 2.69 -5.99 -13.89
C ASN A 313 3.45 -7.27 -14.27
N ALA A 314 2.86 -8.46 -14.09
CA ALA A 314 3.51 -9.73 -14.39
C ALA A 314 3.55 -10.02 -15.89
N GLN A 315 4.57 -10.79 -16.31
CA GLN A 315 4.74 -11.20 -17.69
C GLN A 315 3.66 -12.19 -18.11
N PRO A 316 2.98 -12.01 -19.27
CA PRO A 316 2.10 -13.00 -19.82
C PRO A 316 2.91 -14.21 -20.33
N LEU A 317 2.55 -15.41 -19.87
CA LEU A 317 3.11 -16.68 -20.32
C LEU A 317 2.21 -17.33 -21.40
N ALA A 318 0.91 -17.05 -21.33
CA ALA A 318 -0.11 -17.45 -22.31
C ALA A 318 -1.29 -16.47 -22.23
N ASP A 319 -2.32 -16.68 -23.04
CA ASP A 319 -3.49 -15.77 -23.13
C ASP A 319 -4.04 -15.31 -21.77
N ARG A 320 -4.17 -16.23 -20.81
CA ARG A 320 -4.73 -15.97 -19.47
C ARG A 320 -3.81 -16.36 -18.32
N ILE A 321 -2.53 -16.67 -18.60
CA ILE A 321 -1.56 -17.14 -17.62
C ILE A 321 -0.42 -16.15 -17.56
N PHE A 322 -0.07 -15.73 -16.35
CA PHE A 322 1.04 -14.81 -16.07
C PHE A 322 2.09 -15.51 -15.21
N GLU A 323 3.30 -15.00 -15.22
CA GLU A 323 4.35 -15.48 -14.36
C GLU A 323 3.97 -15.39 -12.87
N ARG A 324 4.68 -16.15 -12.05
CA ARG A 324 4.52 -16.10 -10.61
C ARG A 324 4.95 -14.75 -10.06
N VAL A 325 4.08 -14.13 -9.24
CA VAL A 325 4.40 -12.97 -8.42
C VAL A 325 4.70 -13.46 -7.00
N TRP A 326 5.94 -13.29 -6.55
CA TRP A 326 6.30 -13.65 -5.17
C TRP A 326 5.59 -12.72 -4.18
N PRO A 327 5.04 -13.20 -3.04
CA PRO A 327 5.07 -14.56 -2.48
C PRO A 327 3.88 -15.46 -2.86
N LEU A 328 3.09 -15.13 -3.88
CA LEU A 328 2.00 -16.00 -4.31
C LEU A 328 2.51 -17.39 -4.72
N PRO A 329 1.72 -18.46 -4.50
CA PRO A 329 2.25 -19.83 -4.55
C PRO A 329 2.60 -20.33 -5.95
N GLY A 330 2.04 -19.74 -7.01
CA GLY A 330 2.21 -20.21 -8.39
C GLY A 330 2.03 -19.13 -9.43
N SER A 331 2.03 -19.52 -10.71
CA SER A 331 1.69 -18.65 -11.83
C SER A 331 0.25 -18.14 -11.68
N LEU A 332 0.00 -16.90 -12.10
CA LEU A 332 -1.32 -16.30 -12.00
C LEU A 332 -2.18 -16.73 -13.19
N VAL A 333 -3.44 -17.02 -12.93
CA VAL A 333 -4.45 -17.22 -13.97
C VAL A 333 -5.46 -16.10 -13.86
N LYS A 334 -5.71 -15.38 -14.97
CA LYS A 334 -6.67 -14.26 -15.00
C LYS A 334 -8.05 -14.74 -14.53
N SER A 335 -8.63 -14.00 -13.59
CA SER A 335 -9.98 -14.30 -13.09
C SER A 335 -11.01 -14.26 -14.22
N LEU A 336 -12.10 -14.99 -14.04
CA LEU A 336 -13.26 -14.88 -14.92
C LEU A 336 -13.91 -13.50 -14.76
N GLU A 337 -14.51 -13.01 -15.83
CA GLU A 337 -15.40 -11.86 -15.75
C GLU A 337 -16.62 -12.19 -14.90
N LYS A 338 -17.23 -11.17 -14.31
CA LYS A 338 -18.47 -11.36 -13.56
C LYS A 338 -19.55 -11.88 -14.51
N PHE A 339 -20.26 -12.91 -14.06
CA PHE A 339 -21.40 -13.41 -14.82
C PHE A 339 -22.43 -12.29 -15.04
N GLN A 340 -22.81 -12.08 -16.28
CA GLN A 340 -23.91 -11.17 -16.60
C GLN A 340 -25.23 -11.91 -16.33
N GLN A 341 -26.15 -11.27 -15.60
CA GLN A 341 -27.51 -11.78 -15.55
C GLN A 341 -28.08 -11.74 -16.97
N ALA A 342 -28.64 -12.86 -17.44
CA ALA A 342 -29.35 -12.88 -18.70
C ALA A 342 -30.47 -11.82 -18.66
N ALA A 343 -30.52 -10.96 -19.67
CA ALA A 343 -31.61 -9.99 -19.79
C ALA A 343 -32.93 -10.79 -19.90
N GLY A 344 -33.71 -10.84 -18.80
CA GLY A 344 -34.94 -11.60 -18.70
C GLY A 344 -35.19 -12.40 -17.40
N ALA A 345 -34.19 -12.49 -16.50
CA ALA A 345 -34.34 -13.24 -15.25
C ALA A 345 -35.04 -12.46 -14.10
N ALA A 346 -35.52 -11.24 -14.36
CA ALA A 346 -36.15 -10.41 -13.33
C ALA A 346 -37.57 -10.85 -12.90
N ASP A 347 -38.20 -11.83 -13.56
CA ASP A 347 -39.57 -12.25 -13.26
C ASP A 347 -39.72 -13.68 -12.69
N ALA A 348 -38.60 -14.40 -12.47
CA ALA A 348 -38.69 -15.78 -11.96
C ALA A 348 -38.73 -15.89 -10.43
N ASP A 349 -38.35 -14.85 -9.68
CA ASP A 349 -38.31 -14.85 -8.21
C ASP A 349 -39.65 -14.47 -7.53
N LYS A 350 -40.73 -14.34 -8.29
CA LYS A 350 -42.09 -14.08 -7.75
C LYS A 350 -42.98 -15.32 -7.63
N LEU A 351 -42.43 -16.51 -7.87
CA LEU A 351 -43.19 -17.76 -7.88
C LEU A 351 -42.60 -18.88 -6.99
N LEU A 352 -42.01 -18.52 -5.86
CA LEU A 352 -41.74 -19.48 -4.77
C LEU A 352 -42.09 -18.86 -3.43
#